data_94b49725d164d687c9788c1fb2439c6d
#
_entry.id   94b49725d164d687c9788c1fb2439c6d
#
_cell.length_a   1.000
_cell.length_b   1.000
_cell.length_c   1.000
_cell.angle_alpha   90.00
_cell.angle_beta   90.00
_cell.angle_gamma   90.00
#
_symmetry.space_group_name_H-M   'P 1'
#
loop_
_entity.id
_entity.type
_entity.pdbx_description
1 polymer ?
#
loop_
_entity_poly.entity_id
_entity_poly.type
_entity_poly.pdbx_seq_one_letter_code
_entity_poly.pdbx_strand_id
1 'polypeptide(L)'
;MKKIILKSLTLINFRGEQDRTTEFDERETFIYGANGLGKSRHFDAFMWLLFGKDVNDRKDYEIKTRVNGVPLQHVNCEVSGTILVDGETIKLRRAFVEDWVKPRGQMEQVFKGHHTETSVNDVPMNVTEYKKRINGIVDDGLFKMITNPLFFASMPWQK
;
A
#
# COMPACT_ATOMS: atom_id res chain seq x y z
N MET A 1 17.44 7.75 -15.88
CA MET A 1 16.12 7.39 -15.33
C MET A 1 16.23 5.97 -14.81
N LYS A 2 15.83 5.69 -13.56
CA LYS A 2 15.90 4.33 -13.00
C LYS A 2 14.85 3.43 -13.64
N LYS A 3 15.25 2.20 -14.01
CA LYS A 3 14.30 1.19 -14.47
C LYS A 3 13.68 0.50 -13.24
N ILE A 4 12.38 0.63 -13.08
CA ILE A 4 11.63 0.03 -11.96
C ILE A 4 10.63 -0.98 -12.52
N ILE A 5 10.67 -2.21 -12.00
CA ILE A 5 9.78 -3.30 -12.39
C ILE A 5 9.15 -3.84 -11.10
N LEU A 6 7.81 -3.91 -11.07
CA LEU A 6 7.09 -4.62 -10.01
C LEU A 6 7.11 -6.10 -10.34
N LYS A 7 7.65 -6.94 -9.43
CA LYS A 7 7.75 -8.39 -9.59
C LYS A 7 6.60 -9.12 -8.90
N SER A 8 6.25 -8.71 -7.71
CA SER A 8 5.13 -9.31 -6.97
C SER A 8 4.48 -8.30 -6.03
N LEU A 9 3.22 -8.53 -5.72
CA LEU A 9 2.44 -7.76 -4.76
C LEU A 9 1.56 -8.70 -3.96
N THR A 10 1.68 -8.65 -2.64
CA THR A 10 0.89 -9.44 -1.70
C THR A 10 0.03 -8.50 -0.86
N LEU A 11 -1.26 -8.78 -0.81
CA LEU A 11 -2.25 -8.07 -0.02
C LEU A 11 -2.78 -9.01 1.06
N ILE A 12 -2.73 -8.58 2.32
CA ILE A 12 -3.28 -9.31 3.46
C ILE A 12 -4.30 -8.41 4.16
N ASN A 13 -5.54 -8.87 4.24
CA ASN A 13 -6.67 -8.15 4.84
C ASN A 13 -6.87 -6.72 4.31
N PHE A 14 -6.44 -6.44 3.09
CA PHE A 14 -6.46 -5.12 2.49
C PHE A 14 -7.71 -4.93 1.63
N ARG A 15 -8.61 -4.01 2.03
CA ARG A 15 -9.80 -3.59 1.28
C ARG A 15 -10.66 -4.76 0.74
N GLY A 16 -10.84 -5.81 1.53
CA GLY A 16 -11.64 -6.98 1.17
C GLY A 16 -10.86 -8.17 0.59
N GLU A 17 -9.58 -8.01 0.32
CA GLU A 17 -8.69 -9.15 0.02
C GLU A 17 -8.15 -9.72 1.33
N GLN A 18 -8.37 -11.01 1.57
CA GLN A 18 -7.90 -11.68 2.79
C GLN A 18 -6.42 -12.05 2.69
N ASP A 19 -6.08 -12.74 1.61
CA ASP A 19 -4.71 -13.10 1.26
C ASP A 19 -4.64 -13.29 -0.26
N ARG A 20 -3.86 -12.43 -0.91
CA ARG A 20 -3.68 -12.49 -2.36
C ARG A 20 -2.30 -12.06 -2.76
N THR A 21 -1.58 -12.98 -3.40
CA THR A 21 -0.32 -12.68 -4.06
C THR A 21 -0.51 -12.67 -5.57
N THR A 22 0.01 -11.64 -6.22
CA THR A 22 0.03 -11.50 -7.67
C THR A 22 1.47 -11.33 -8.13
N GLU A 23 1.88 -12.20 -9.04
CA GLU A 23 3.16 -12.11 -9.74
C GLU A 23 2.97 -11.30 -11.02
N PHE A 24 3.94 -10.47 -11.35
CA PHE A 24 3.91 -9.61 -12.52
C PHE A 24 5.00 -10.00 -13.51
N ASP A 25 4.65 -10.03 -14.79
CA ASP A 25 5.61 -10.19 -15.87
C ASP A 25 6.47 -8.90 -15.99
N GLU A 26 7.70 -9.05 -16.42
CA GLU A 26 8.63 -7.91 -16.59
C GLU A 26 8.22 -6.95 -17.71
N ARG A 27 7.39 -7.39 -18.64
CA ARG A 27 6.93 -6.59 -19.78
C ARG A 27 5.53 -6.02 -19.52
N GLU A 28 4.53 -6.88 -19.52
CA GLU A 28 3.13 -6.49 -19.39
C GLU A 28 2.38 -7.55 -18.59
N THR A 29 1.54 -7.11 -17.67
CA THR A 29 0.63 -7.98 -16.92
C THR A 29 -0.78 -7.44 -17.05
N PHE A 30 -1.70 -8.26 -17.58
CA PHE A 30 -3.10 -7.91 -17.73
C PHE A 30 -3.92 -8.53 -16.60
N ILE A 31 -4.66 -7.70 -15.85
CA ILE A 31 -5.55 -8.15 -14.79
C ILE A 31 -6.99 -8.10 -15.31
N TYR A 32 -7.57 -9.27 -15.54
CA TYR A 32 -8.94 -9.43 -16.03
C TYR A 32 -9.90 -9.78 -14.89
N GLY A 33 -11.17 -9.47 -15.07
CA GLY A 33 -12.25 -9.82 -14.17
C GLY A 33 -13.46 -8.93 -14.35
N ALA A 34 -14.61 -9.35 -13.84
CA ALA A 34 -15.82 -8.53 -13.85
C ALA A 34 -15.66 -7.25 -13.02
N ASN A 35 -16.54 -6.27 -13.23
CA ASN A 35 -16.53 -5.04 -12.45
C ASN A 35 -16.83 -5.37 -10.97
N GLY A 36 -16.13 -4.70 -10.05
CA GLY A 36 -16.26 -4.95 -8.61
C GLY A 36 -15.36 -6.06 -8.04
N LEU A 37 -14.71 -6.89 -8.86
CA LEU A 37 -13.81 -7.95 -8.38
C LEU A 37 -12.43 -7.47 -7.91
N GLY A 38 -12.24 -6.17 -7.72
CA GLY A 38 -11.03 -5.65 -7.07
C GLY A 38 -9.81 -5.47 -7.98
N LYS A 39 -9.98 -5.37 -9.31
CA LYS A 39 -8.86 -5.11 -10.24
C LYS A 39 -8.04 -3.88 -9.84
N SER A 40 -8.70 -2.77 -9.53
CA SER A 40 -8.07 -1.52 -9.09
C SER A 40 -7.42 -1.60 -7.71
N ARG A 41 -7.75 -2.60 -6.90
CA ARG A 41 -7.13 -2.79 -5.57
C ARG A 41 -5.63 -3.02 -5.65
N HIS A 42 -5.14 -3.64 -6.74
CA HIS A 42 -3.69 -3.82 -6.95
C HIS A 42 -2.98 -2.49 -7.07
N PHE A 43 -3.59 -1.55 -7.82
CA PHE A 43 -3.02 -0.21 -7.96
C PHE A 43 -3.13 0.58 -6.65
N ASP A 44 -4.29 0.55 -5.99
CA ASP A 44 -4.49 1.16 -4.66
C ASP A 44 -3.47 0.61 -3.64
N ALA A 45 -3.27 -0.71 -3.62
CA ALA A 45 -2.33 -1.36 -2.72
C ALA A 45 -0.88 -0.93 -3.01
N PHE A 46 -0.50 -0.83 -4.28
CA PHE A 46 0.83 -0.40 -4.66
C PHE A 46 1.06 1.07 -4.33
N MET A 47 0.08 1.95 -4.58
CA MET A 47 0.13 3.36 -4.15
C MET A 47 0.26 3.48 -2.64
N TRP A 48 -0.49 2.68 -1.88
CA TRP A 48 -0.40 2.69 -0.43
C TRP A 48 0.95 2.14 0.07
N LEU A 49 1.45 1.07 -0.54
CA LEU A 49 2.77 0.52 -0.23
C LEU A 49 3.86 1.57 -0.37
N LEU A 50 3.90 2.27 -1.49
CA LEU A 50 4.94 3.27 -1.79
C LEU A 50 4.75 4.54 -0.95
N PHE A 51 3.56 5.15 -0.99
CA PHE A 51 3.35 6.52 -0.53
C PHE A 51 2.43 6.65 0.70
N GLY A 52 1.74 5.56 1.10
CA GLY A 52 0.76 5.59 2.20
C GLY A 52 -0.51 6.37 1.86
N LYS A 53 -0.89 6.43 0.59
CA LYS A 53 -2.02 7.18 0.06
C LYS A 53 -2.81 6.31 -0.90
N ASP A 54 -4.06 6.70 -1.18
CA ASP A 54 -4.83 6.10 -2.29
C ASP A 54 -4.51 6.79 -3.62
N VAL A 55 -5.17 6.33 -4.69
CA VAL A 55 -5.02 6.88 -6.05
C VAL A 55 -5.49 8.35 -6.17
N ASN A 56 -6.30 8.82 -5.22
CA ASN A 56 -6.81 10.19 -5.15
C ASN A 56 -6.02 11.08 -4.19
N ASP A 57 -4.84 10.64 -3.77
CA ASP A 57 -3.95 11.35 -2.84
C ASP A 57 -4.46 11.50 -1.40
N ARG A 58 -5.47 10.70 -1.04
CA ARG A 58 -6.04 10.71 0.31
C ARG A 58 -5.21 9.82 1.24
N LYS A 59 -4.80 10.33 2.38
CA LYS A 59 -4.13 9.57 3.45
C LYS A 59 -5.14 8.84 4.33
N ASP A 60 -6.26 9.51 4.61
CA ASP A 60 -7.36 8.99 5.42
C ASP A 60 -8.39 8.32 4.52
N TYR A 61 -8.10 7.12 4.07
CA TYR A 61 -9.05 6.30 3.35
C TYR A 61 -9.13 4.92 4.00
N GLU A 62 -10.19 4.22 3.69
CA GLU A 62 -10.46 2.95 4.34
C GLU A 62 -9.57 1.84 3.81
N ILE A 63 -8.66 1.38 4.65
CA ILE A 63 -7.72 0.29 4.37
C ILE A 63 -8.30 -1.05 4.79
N LYS A 64 -9.04 -1.06 5.91
CA LYS A 64 -9.57 -2.28 6.52
C LYS A 64 -10.68 -2.92 5.69
N THR A 65 -10.69 -4.23 5.69
CA THR A 65 -11.82 -5.01 5.19
C THR A 65 -13.04 -4.79 6.07
N ARG A 66 -14.20 -4.55 5.47
CA ARG A 66 -15.48 -4.46 6.14
C ARG A 66 -16.32 -5.69 5.87
N VAL A 67 -17.04 -6.14 6.89
CA VAL A 67 -18.10 -7.13 6.78
C VAL A 67 -19.38 -6.49 7.28
N ASN A 68 -20.43 -6.49 6.47
CA ASN A 68 -21.69 -5.82 6.75
C ASN A 68 -21.53 -4.33 7.17
N GLY A 69 -20.60 -3.61 6.56
CA GLY A 69 -20.34 -2.20 6.85
C GLY A 69 -19.48 -1.93 8.10
N VAL A 70 -19.10 -2.97 8.85
CA VAL A 70 -18.25 -2.86 10.05
C VAL A 70 -16.82 -3.28 9.74
N PRO A 71 -15.80 -2.45 10.08
CA PRO A 71 -14.40 -2.85 9.93
C PRO A 71 -14.08 -4.08 10.76
N LEU A 72 -13.34 -5.02 10.19
CA LEU A 72 -12.83 -6.18 10.94
C LEU A 72 -11.90 -5.70 12.05
N GLN A 73 -12.11 -6.26 13.24
CA GLN A 73 -11.27 -6.02 14.43
C GLN A 73 -10.31 -7.19 14.65
N HIS A 74 -9.23 -6.96 15.39
CA HIS A 74 -8.15 -7.94 15.66
C HIS A 74 -7.47 -8.45 14.38
N VAL A 75 -7.46 -7.62 13.33
CA VAL A 75 -6.88 -7.95 12.03
C VAL A 75 -5.94 -6.82 11.60
N ASN A 76 -4.72 -7.16 11.33
CA ASN A 76 -3.78 -6.24 10.71
C ASN A 76 -3.95 -6.28 9.18
N CYS A 77 -3.83 -5.11 8.55
CA CYS A 77 -3.80 -5.02 7.10
C CYS A 77 -2.36 -4.85 6.65
N GLU A 78 -1.95 -5.59 5.65
CA GLU A 78 -0.58 -5.54 5.14
C GLU A 78 -0.56 -5.54 3.63
N VAL A 79 0.37 -4.77 3.08
CA VAL A 79 0.78 -4.88 1.67
C VAL A 79 2.29 -5.02 1.64
N SER A 80 2.75 -6.03 0.93
CA SER A 80 4.17 -6.22 0.63
C SER A 80 4.37 -6.39 -0.86
N GLY A 81 5.54 -6.03 -1.34
CA GLY A 81 5.85 -6.12 -2.76
C GLY A 81 7.34 -6.22 -3.01
N THR A 82 7.69 -6.89 -4.09
CA THR A 82 9.06 -7.00 -4.57
C THR A 82 9.19 -6.17 -5.84
N ILE A 83 10.11 -5.23 -5.83
CA ILE A 83 10.45 -4.41 -6.99
C ILE A 83 11.90 -4.67 -7.42
N LEU A 84 12.17 -4.53 -8.70
CA LEU A 84 13.51 -4.55 -9.27
C LEU A 84 13.86 -3.12 -9.69
N VAL A 85 14.93 -2.56 -9.14
CA VAL A 85 15.40 -1.20 -9.44
C VAL A 85 16.81 -1.30 -10.03
N ASP A 86 16.97 -0.99 -11.30
CA ASP A 86 18.24 -1.06 -12.02
C ASP A 86 18.98 -2.43 -11.86
N GLY A 87 18.21 -3.53 -11.71
CA GLY A 87 18.74 -4.87 -11.51
C GLY A 87 18.87 -5.31 -10.04
N GLU A 88 18.68 -4.40 -9.08
CA GLU A 88 18.67 -4.72 -7.65
C GLU A 88 17.25 -5.04 -7.17
N THR A 89 17.09 -6.17 -6.49
CA THR A 89 15.82 -6.58 -5.90
C THR A 89 15.59 -5.91 -4.55
N ILE A 90 14.48 -5.24 -4.39
CA ILE A 90 14.09 -4.55 -3.16
C ILE A 90 12.73 -5.09 -2.71
N LYS A 91 12.66 -5.59 -1.49
CA LYS A 91 11.42 -5.98 -0.83
C LYS A 91 10.88 -4.82 -0.02
N LEU A 92 9.62 -4.50 -0.19
CA LEU A 92 8.92 -3.44 0.52
C LEU A 92 7.76 -4.03 1.32
N ARG A 93 7.53 -3.53 2.52
CA ARG A 93 6.39 -3.90 3.36
C ARG A 93 5.84 -2.68 4.07
N ARG A 94 4.52 -2.58 4.10
CA ARG A 94 3.77 -1.63 4.92
C ARG A 94 2.60 -2.36 5.57
N ALA A 95 2.46 -2.21 6.88
CA ALA A 95 1.36 -2.79 7.63
C ALA A 95 0.63 -1.72 8.45
N PHE A 96 -0.68 -1.85 8.55
CA PHE A 96 -1.56 -1.05 9.37
C PHE A 96 -2.03 -1.92 10.52
N VAL A 97 -1.46 -1.66 11.70
CA VAL A 97 -1.53 -2.53 12.88
C VAL A 97 -2.44 -1.90 13.93
N GLU A 98 -3.28 -2.72 14.55
CA GLU A 98 -4.14 -2.30 15.65
C GLU A 98 -3.40 -2.29 16.98
N ASP A 99 -3.58 -1.20 17.73
CA ASP A 99 -3.07 -1.07 19.09
C ASP A 99 -4.13 -1.47 20.11
N TRP A 100 -3.91 -2.61 20.74
CA TRP A 100 -4.76 -3.13 21.80
C TRP A 100 -4.00 -3.12 23.14
N VAL A 101 -4.57 -2.50 24.15
CA VAL A 101 -3.96 -2.40 25.48
C VAL A 101 -4.87 -3.05 26.51
N LYS A 102 -4.29 -3.86 27.40
CA LYS A 102 -4.99 -4.41 28.56
C LYS A 102 -4.79 -3.49 29.76
N PRO A 103 -5.79 -2.68 30.17
CA PRO A 103 -5.67 -1.83 31.32
C PRO A 103 -5.50 -2.65 32.60
N ARG A 104 -4.80 -2.08 33.57
CA ARG A 104 -4.55 -2.74 34.86
C ARG A 104 -5.87 -3.00 35.58
N GLY A 105 -6.17 -4.26 35.93
CA GLY A 105 -7.41 -4.65 36.59
C GLY A 105 -8.61 -4.95 35.68
N GLN A 106 -8.46 -4.88 34.37
CA GLN A 106 -9.49 -5.29 33.43
C GLN A 106 -9.13 -6.62 32.75
N MET A 107 -10.14 -7.45 32.47
CA MET A 107 -9.94 -8.72 31.77
C MET A 107 -9.86 -8.53 30.24
N GLU A 108 -10.50 -7.50 29.72
CA GLU A 108 -10.62 -7.24 28.29
C GLU A 108 -9.57 -6.24 27.79
N GLN A 109 -9.17 -6.41 26.54
CA GLN A 109 -8.33 -5.44 25.82
C GLN A 109 -9.16 -4.29 25.28
N VAL A 110 -8.61 -3.09 25.35
CA VAL A 110 -9.25 -1.86 24.84
C VAL A 110 -8.48 -1.41 23.59
N PHE A 111 -9.20 -1.14 22.54
CA PHE A 111 -8.65 -0.57 21.32
C PHE A 111 -8.17 0.87 21.58
N LYS A 112 -6.93 1.17 21.20
CA LYS A 112 -6.31 2.49 21.39
C LYS A 112 -6.09 3.25 20.08
N GLY A 113 -6.10 2.55 18.95
CA GLY A 113 -5.85 3.16 17.65
C GLY A 113 -5.10 2.24 16.72
N HIS A 114 -4.41 2.85 15.78
CA HIS A 114 -3.59 2.15 14.81
C HIS A 114 -2.24 2.83 14.67
N HIS A 115 -1.24 2.05 14.34
CA HIS A 115 0.05 2.57 13.86
C HIS A 115 0.44 1.91 12.55
N THR A 116 1.39 2.51 11.86
CA THR A 116 1.93 1.98 10.60
C THR A 116 3.33 1.46 10.81
N GLU A 117 3.55 0.21 10.46
CA GLU A 117 4.86 -0.40 10.38
C GLU A 117 5.36 -0.41 8.94
N THR A 118 6.64 -0.19 8.74
CA THR A 118 7.28 -0.25 7.42
C THR A 118 8.62 -0.96 7.49
N SER A 119 8.98 -1.70 6.44
CA SER A 119 10.30 -2.29 6.29
C SER A 119 10.78 -2.30 4.84
N VAL A 120 12.09 -2.31 4.66
CA VAL A 120 12.76 -2.50 3.38
C VAL A 120 13.77 -3.63 3.54
N ASN A 121 13.73 -4.63 2.65
CA ASN A 121 14.54 -5.84 2.72
C ASN A 121 14.51 -6.50 4.11
N ASP A 122 13.31 -6.61 4.67
CA ASP A 122 13.02 -7.17 5.99
C ASP A 122 13.62 -6.38 7.18
N VAL A 123 14.21 -5.21 6.93
CA VAL A 123 14.73 -4.30 7.96
C VAL A 123 13.64 -3.30 8.34
N PRO A 124 13.12 -3.33 9.59
CA PRO A 124 12.14 -2.35 10.05
C PRO A 124 12.70 -0.93 10.04
N MET A 125 11.87 0.03 9.65
CA MET A 125 12.20 1.45 9.69
C MET A 125 10.97 2.29 9.99
N ASN A 126 11.16 3.50 10.48
CA ASN A 126 10.04 4.41 10.69
C ASN A 126 9.50 4.95 9.35
N VAL A 127 8.26 5.41 9.38
CA VAL A 127 7.54 5.89 8.16
C VAL A 127 8.29 7.03 7.44
N THR A 128 8.98 7.87 8.20
CA THR A 128 9.74 8.99 7.63
C THR A 128 10.97 8.52 6.85
N GLU A 129 11.71 7.58 7.39
CA GLU A 129 12.86 6.96 6.72
C GLU A 129 12.43 6.14 5.51
N TYR A 130 11.34 5.37 5.66
CA TYR A 130 10.75 4.63 4.57
C TYR A 130 10.38 5.57 3.41
N LYS A 131 9.69 6.67 3.69
CA LYS A 131 9.32 7.68 2.69
C LYS A 131 10.55 8.27 1.99
N LYS A 132 11.63 8.59 2.73
CA LYS A 132 12.88 9.05 2.12
C LYS A 132 13.48 8.01 1.19
N ARG A 133 13.46 6.74 1.61
CA ARG A 133 13.98 5.62 0.80
C ARG A 133 13.17 5.46 -0.49
N ILE A 134 11.84 5.48 -0.41
CA ILE A 134 10.96 5.39 -1.59
C ILE A 134 11.17 6.58 -2.52
N ASN A 135 11.24 7.81 -2.01
CA ASN A 135 11.47 9.01 -2.83
C ASN A 135 12.84 8.99 -3.53
N GLY A 136 13.83 8.30 -2.95
CA GLY A 136 15.11 8.03 -3.62
C GLY A 136 15.04 7.01 -4.77
N ILE A 137 13.97 6.23 -4.81
CA ILE A 137 13.69 5.24 -5.89
C ILE A 137 12.78 5.88 -6.94
N VAL A 138 11.65 6.42 -6.51
CA VAL A 138 10.62 7.02 -7.36
C VAL A 138 9.99 8.23 -6.69
N ASP A 139 9.91 9.34 -7.41
CA ASP A 139 9.21 10.54 -6.96
C ASP A 139 7.69 10.35 -7.05
N ASP A 140 6.96 10.73 -5.99
CA ASP A 140 5.49 10.59 -5.89
C ASP A 140 4.76 11.33 -7.04
N GLY A 141 5.18 12.55 -7.34
CA GLY A 141 4.58 13.36 -8.40
C GLY A 141 4.82 12.78 -9.78
N LEU A 142 6.06 12.37 -10.05
CA LEU A 142 6.43 11.73 -11.32
C LEU A 142 5.70 10.38 -11.48
N PHE A 143 5.61 9.58 -10.43
CA PHE A 143 4.90 8.30 -10.47
C PHE A 143 3.42 8.49 -10.83
N LYS A 144 2.73 9.44 -10.19
CA LYS A 144 1.33 9.76 -10.48
C LYS A 144 1.13 10.27 -11.90
N MET A 145 2.04 11.10 -12.38
CA MET A 145 1.97 11.64 -13.73
C MET A 145 2.07 10.54 -14.80
N ILE A 146 2.86 9.49 -14.55
CA ILE A 146 3.04 8.38 -15.49
C ILE A 146 1.90 7.36 -15.38
N THR A 147 1.39 7.10 -14.15
CA THR A 147 0.46 5.99 -13.90
C THR A 147 -1.01 6.40 -13.87
N ASN A 148 -1.31 7.69 -13.69
CA ASN A 148 -2.68 8.20 -13.64
C ASN A 148 -2.92 9.20 -14.79
N PRO A 149 -3.59 8.79 -15.89
CA PRO A 149 -3.82 9.67 -17.03
C PRO A 149 -4.66 10.92 -16.70
N LEU A 150 -5.50 10.85 -15.64
CA LEU A 150 -6.30 12.00 -15.19
C LEU A 150 -5.51 12.99 -14.32
N PHE A 151 -4.38 12.58 -13.78
CA PHE A 151 -3.56 13.44 -12.91
C PHE A 151 -3.03 14.65 -13.68
N PHE A 152 -2.55 14.45 -14.90
CA PHE A 152 -2.07 15.53 -15.74
C PHE A 152 -3.17 16.55 -16.07
N ALA A 153 -4.39 16.07 -16.36
CA ALA A 153 -5.53 16.93 -16.65
C ALA A 153 -6.03 17.73 -15.42
N SER A 154 -5.73 17.25 -14.20
CA SER A 154 -6.11 17.90 -12.95
C SER A 154 -5.07 18.90 -12.41
N MET A 155 -3.90 18.98 -13.04
CA MET A 155 -2.87 19.94 -12.65
C MET A 155 -3.33 21.37 -12.92
N PRO A 156 -3.15 22.31 -11.96
CA PRO A 156 -3.45 23.72 -12.21
C PRO A 156 -2.53 24.24 -13.32
N TRP A 157 -3.11 24.87 -14.32
CA TRP A 157 -2.37 25.55 -15.36
C TRP A 157 -1.58 26.68 -14.70
N GLN A 158 -0.27 26.53 -14.58
CA GLN A 158 0.57 27.65 -14.28
C GLN A 158 0.61 28.56 -15.50
N LYS A 159 0.16 29.80 -15.32
CA LYS A 159 0.25 30.84 -16.32
C LYS A 159 1.70 31.29 -16.49
#